data_33ec5fc15b0f08ca3dabc3f2738840cb
#
_entry.id   33ec5fc15b0f08ca3dabc3f2738840cb
#
_cell.length_a   1.000
_cell.length_b   1.000
_cell.length_c   1.000
_cell.angle_alpha   90.00
_cell.angle_beta   90.00
_cell.angle_gamma   90.00
#
_symmetry.space_group_name_H-M   'P 1'
#
loop_
_entity.id
_entity.type
_entity.pdbx_description
1 polymer ?
#
loop_
_entity_poly.entity_id
_entity_poly.type
_entity_poly.pdbx_seq_one_letter_code
_entity_poly.pdbx_strand_id
1 'polypeptide(L)'
;MPEPLPTAEVDRVLVVVAHPDDADFGAAGTTATWTRAGVEVTYLLCTYGDQGGFDDTPREQVPAIREAEQRAAAAAVGVSDVRFLTGYHDGSLDPTRELQRDIVRVMRQVRPRRVLTQSPERWWDRIGASHPDHLAAGEATIRALYPAARNPFAYPELLTDEGLEPWTVEEAWLMADERADHAVDITDTFDAKLAALRAHASQTAHLGDDLEERLHSWGRKVAEDAGMAPGRLAEVFRVIATG
;
A
#
# COMPACT_ATOMS: atom_id res chain seq x y z
N MET A 1 -0.53 -4.16 22.85
CA MET A 1 -0.88 -3.28 21.69
C MET A 1 -2.35 -3.44 21.42
N PRO A 2 -3.05 -2.46 20.85
CA PRO A 2 -4.47 -2.65 20.52
C PRO A 2 -4.61 -3.80 19.52
N GLU A 3 -5.62 -4.64 19.71
CA GLU A 3 -5.98 -5.62 18.67
C GLU A 3 -6.55 -4.88 17.46
N PRO A 4 -6.16 -5.29 16.23
CA PRO A 4 -6.75 -4.72 15.03
C PRO A 4 -8.26 -4.94 14.98
N LEU A 5 -8.98 -4.05 14.29
CA LEU A 5 -10.39 -4.27 13.99
C LEU A 5 -10.57 -5.62 13.28
N PRO A 6 -11.54 -6.44 13.69
CA PRO A 6 -11.88 -7.64 12.94
C PRO A 6 -12.22 -7.31 11.48
N THR A 7 -11.76 -8.10 10.53
CA THR A 7 -12.03 -7.85 9.09
C THR A 7 -13.53 -7.69 8.80
N ALA A 8 -14.38 -8.44 9.50
CA ALA A 8 -15.84 -8.36 9.36
C ALA A 8 -16.45 -7.00 9.76
N GLU A 9 -15.71 -6.17 10.49
CA GLU A 9 -16.12 -4.81 10.89
C GLU A 9 -15.57 -3.74 9.94
N VAL A 10 -14.68 -4.08 9.02
CA VAL A 10 -14.04 -3.15 8.08
C VAL A 10 -14.75 -3.26 6.74
N ASP A 11 -15.44 -2.20 6.34
CA ASP A 11 -16.12 -2.12 5.04
C ASP A 11 -15.22 -1.57 3.94
N ARG A 12 -14.34 -0.61 4.24
CA ARG A 12 -13.47 0.05 3.28
C ARG A 12 -12.04 0.18 3.79
N VAL A 13 -11.09 -0.09 2.89
CA VAL A 13 -9.65 0.09 3.09
C VAL A 13 -9.09 1.01 2.01
N LEU A 14 -8.22 1.93 2.38
CA LEU A 14 -7.40 2.70 1.46
C LEU A 14 -5.94 2.28 1.61
N VAL A 15 -5.34 1.82 0.53
CA VAL A 15 -3.91 1.51 0.45
C VAL A 15 -3.22 2.67 -0.25
N VAL A 16 -2.27 3.32 0.43
CA VAL A 16 -1.50 4.46 -0.11
C VAL A 16 -0.04 4.06 -0.19
N VAL A 17 0.52 4.08 -1.39
CA VAL A 17 1.92 3.68 -1.64
C VAL A 17 2.61 4.64 -2.60
N ALA A 18 3.94 4.60 -2.61
CA ALA A 18 4.74 5.48 -3.44
C ALA A 18 4.66 5.13 -4.93
N HIS A 19 4.87 3.86 -5.29
CA HIS A 19 5.01 3.41 -6.67
C HIS A 19 4.09 2.22 -7.01
N PRO A 20 3.83 1.98 -8.30
CA PRO A 20 3.30 0.69 -8.75
C PRO A 20 4.20 -0.46 -8.27
N ASP A 21 3.59 -1.59 -7.86
CA ASP A 21 4.14 -2.80 -7.26
C ASP A 21 4.32 -2.78 -5.73
N ASP A 22 4.48 -1.64 -5.07
CA ASP A 22 4.70 -1.56 -3.62
C ASP A 22 3.61 -2.27 -2.81
N ALA A 23 2.34 -2.02 -3.15
CA ALA A 23 1.19 -2.66 -2.50
C ALA A 23 1.22 -4.18 -2.70
N ASP A 24 1.67 -4.61 -3.88
CA ASP A 24 1.64 -6.02 -4.26
C ASP A 24 2.79 -6.81 -3.62
N PHE A 25 3.97 -6.22 -3.50
CA PHE A 25 5.05 -6.80 -2.71
C PHE A 25 4.72 -6.87 -1.22
N GLY A 26 4.17 -5.77 -0.67
CA GLY A 26 3.96 -5.63 0.77
C GLY A 26 2.69 -6.29 1.30
N ALA A 27 1.60 -6.32 0.52
CA ALA A 27 0.26 -6.59 1.07
C ALA A 27 -0.73 -7.28 0.11
N ALA A 28 -0.31 -7.81 -1.04
CA ALA A 28 -1.24 -8.39 -2.01
C ALA A 28 -2.01 -9.61 -1.46
N GLY A 29 -1.35 -10.46 -0.68
CA GLY A 29 -2.00 -11.61 -0.04
C GLY A 29 -3.07 -11.16 0.97
N THR A 30 -2.74 -10.18 1.79
CA THR A 30 -3.65 -9.55 2.76
C THR A 30 -4.82 -8.85 2.04
N THR A 31 -4.52 -8.09 0.99
CA THR A 31 -5.55 -7.43 0.17
C THR A 31 -6.51 -8.44 -0.43
N ALA A 32 -6.00 -9.54 -1.00
CA ALA A 32 -6.83 -10.62 -1.54
C ALA A 32 -7.69 -11.28 -0.45
N THR A 33 -7.19 -11.37 0.79
CA THR A 33 -7.96 -11.86 1.93
C THR A 33 -9.12 -10.90 2.25
N TRP A 34 -8.88 -9.59 2.26
CA TRP A 34 -9.90 -8.59 2.52
C TRP A 34 -10.97 -8.54 1.42
N THR A 35 -10.57 -8.51 0.15
CA THR A 35 -11.51 -8.46 -0.97
C THR A 35 -12.38 -9.73 -1.06
N ARG A 36 -11.82 -10.91 -0.78
CA ARG A 36 -12.59 -12.18 -0.66
C ARG A 36 -13.58 -12.16 0.51
N ALA A 37 -13.30 -11.40 1.55
CA ALA A 37 -14.22 -11.18 2.67
C ALA A 37 -15.27 -10.09 2.40
N GLY A 38 -15.27 -9.47 1.22
CA GLY A 38 -16.22 -8.44 0.80
C GLY A 38 -15.83 -7.01 1.19
N VAL A 39 -14.58 -6.79 1.62
CA VAL A 39 -14.06 -5.45 1.91
C VAL A 39 -13.77 -4.71 0.61
N GLU A 40 -14.23 -3.48 0.49
CA GLU A 40 -13.90 -2.59 -0.62
C GLU A 40 -12.48 -2.02 -0.42
N VAL A 41 -11.56 -2.31 -1.33
CA VAL A 41 -10.19 -1.80 -1.27
C VAL A 41 -9.94 -0.83 -2.42
N THR A 42 -9.43 0.36 -2.08
CA THR A 42 -8.95 1.36 -3.04
C THR A 42 -7.42 1.45 -2.96
N TYR A 43 -6.75 1.41 -4.10
CA TYR A 43 -5.32 1.70 -4.21
C TYR A 43 -5.11 3.16 -4.62
N LEU A 44 -4.21 3.84 -3.93
CA LEU A 44 -3.71 5.18 -4.26
C LEU A 44 -2.20 5.16 -4.41
N LEU A 45 -1.74 5.39 -5.64
CA LEU A 45 -0.33 5.47 -6.00
C LEU A 45 0.09 6.94 -6.01
N CYS A 46 1.14 7.30 -5.26
CA CYS A 46 1.62 8.68 -5.22
C CYS A 46 2.34 9.09 -6.51
N THR A 47 3.01 8.15 -7.18
CA THR A 47 3.71 8.35 -8.46
C THR A 47 3.37 7.25 -9.46
N TYR A 48 3.79 7.44 -10.69
CA TYR A 48 3.69 6.42 -11.74
C TYR A 48 4.93 5.50 -11.81
N GLY A 49 5.91 5.67 -10.93
CA GLY A 49 7.15 4.91 -10.95
C GLY A 49 7.99 5.16 -12.21
N ASP A 50 8.04 6.40 -12.67
CA ASP A 50 8.62 6.81 -13.96
C ASP A 50 10.15 6.69 -14.04
N GLN A 51 10.81 6.36 -12.93
CA GLN A 51 12.24 6.05 -12.89
C GLN A 51 12.56 4.55 -12.77
N GLY A 52 11.57 3.69 -12.61
CA GLY A 52 11.74 2.24 -12.61
C GLY A 52 11.97 1.66 -14.01
N GLY A 53 12.57 0.48 -14.08
CA GLY A 53 12.78 -0.28 -15.33
C GLY A 53 14.15 -0.93 -15.40
N PHE A 54 14.23 -2.07 -16.10
CA PHE A 54 15.42 -2.90 -16.23
C PHE A 54 15.83 -3.12 -17.71
N ASP A 55 15.18 -2.43 -18.64
CA ASP A 55 15.39 -2.53 -20.08
C ASP A 55 15.52 -1.15 -20.75
N ASP A 56 15.61 -1.13 -22.08
CA ASP A 56 15.75 0.09 -22.88
C ASP A 56 14.41 0.77 -23.19
N THR A 57 13.35 0.50 -22.43
CA THR A 57 12.03 1.16 -22.62
C THR A 57 12.17 2.68 -22.52
N PRO A 58 11.70 3.45 -23.52
CA PRO A 58 11.73 4.91 -23.47
C PRO A 58 11.02 5.45 -22.22
N ARG A 59 11.67 6.37 -21.51
CA ARG A 59 11.19 6.90 -20.21
C ARG A 59 9.78 7.47 -20.26
N GLU A 60 9.42 8.08 -21.36
CA GLU A 60 8.06 8.63 -21.57
C GLU A 60 6.96 7.56 -21.67
N GLN A 61 7.31 6.30 -21.92
CA GLN A 61 6.37 5.18 -21.98
C GLN A 61 6.20 4.46 -20.65
N VAL A 62 7.19 4.56 -19.75
CA VAL A 62 7.20 3.86 -18.46
C VAL A 62 5.94 4.14 -17.62
N PRO A 63 5.44 5.39 -17.46
CA PRO A 63 4.23 5.65 -16.68
C PRO A 63 3.01 4.89 -17.17
N ALA A 64 2.78 4.85 -18.48
CA ALA A 64 1.62 4.16 -19.06
C ALA A 64 1.71 2.64 -18.92
N ILE A 65 2.91 2.09 -19.06
CA ILE A 65 3.16 0.65 -18.86
C ILE A 65 2.89 0.28 -17.40
N ARG A 66 3.51 0.99 -16.45
CA ARG A 66 3.37 0.69 -15.02
C ARG A 66 1.95 0.93 -14.50
N GLU A 67 1.24 1.91 -15.04
CA GLU A 67 -0.19 2.08 -14.74
C GLU A 67 -1.01 0.87 -15.19
N ALA A 68 -0.82 0.39 -16.42
CA ALA A 68 -1.53 -0.78 -16.93
C ALA A 68 -1.21 -2.04 -16.12
N GLU A 69 0.05 -2.25 -15.76
CA GLU A 69 0.50 -3.35 -14.92
C GLU A 69 -0.11 -3.30 -13.52
N GLN A 70 -0.12 -2.12 -12.87
CA GLN A 70 -0.74 -1.95 -11.56
C GLN A 70 -2.24 -2.23 -11.57
N ARG A 71 -2.95 -1.81 -12.62
CA ARG A 71 -4.38 -2.12 -12.75
C ARG A 71 -4.63 -3.62 -12.94
N ALA A 72 -3.77 -4.30 -13.69
CA ALA A 72 -3.84 -5.75 -13.85
C ALA A 72 -3.50 -6.49 -12.55
N ALA A 73 -2.48 -6.05 -11.80
CA ALA A 73 -2.11 -6.58 -10.50
C ALA A 73 -3.24 -6.41 -9.48
N ALA A 74 -3.82 -5.21 -9.41
CA ALA A 74 -4.95 -4.92 -8.54
C ALA A 74 -6.16 -5.83 -8.82
N ALA A 75 -6.47 -6.07 -10.11
CA ALA A 75 -7.55 -6.99 -10.51
C ALA A 75 -7.29 -8.43 -10.02
N ALA A 76 -6.04 -8.90 -10.02
CA ALA A 76 -5.70 -10.24 -9.54
C ALA A 76 -5.99 -10.44 -8.04
N VAL A 77 -5.99 -9.37 -7.25
CA VAL A 77 -6.34 -9.38 -5.81
C VAL A 77 -7.74 -8.85 -5.52
N GLY A 78 -8.57 -8.64 -6.54
CA GLY A 78 -9.96 -8.22 -6.39
C GLY A 78 -10.18 -6.71 -6.18
N VAL A 79 -9.17 -5.89 -6.43
CA VAL A 79 -9.25 -4.41 -6.35
C VAL A 79 -9.61 -3.83 -7.71
N SER A 80 -10.66 -3.01 -7.77
CA SER A 80 -11.12 -2.34 -8.99
C SER A 80 -10.90 -0.83 -9.00
N ASP A 81 -10.79 -0.19 -7.82
CA ASP A 81 -10.53 1.25 -7.70
C ASP A 81 -9.03 1.49 -7.51
N VAL A 82 -8.36 1.88 -8.60
CA VAL A 82 -6.93 2.21 -8.63
C VAL A 82 -6.75 3.64 -9.09
N ARG A 83 -6.23 4.49 -8.22
CA ARG A 83 -6.04 5.92 -8.43
C ARG A 83 -4.57 6.29 -8.43
N PHE A 84 -4.20 7.22 -9.28
CA PHE A 84 -2.86 7.78 -9.37
C PHE A 84 -2.91 9.27 -9.09
N LEU A 85 -2.02 9.77 -8.25
CA LEU A 85 -1.81 11.21 -8.11
C LEU A 85 -0.99 11.71 -9.31
N THR A 86 -1.22 12.95 -9.68
CA THR A 86 -0.51 13.61 -10.78
C THR A 86 0.38 14.74 -10.26
N GLY A 87 1.51 14.98 -10.93
CA GLY A 87 2.45 16.04 -10.56
C GLY A 87 3.49 15.62 -9.53
N TYR A 88 3.57 14.32 -9.21
CA TYR A 88 4.60 13.74 -8.36
C TYR A 88 5.43 12.73 -9.18
N HIS A 89 6.74 12.71 -8.93
CA HIS A 89 7.70 11.91 -9.70
C HIS A 89 8.44 10.93 -8.79
N ASP A 90 8.68 9.74 -9.32
CA ASP A 90 9.52 8.71 -8.70
C ASP A 90 10.93 9.26 -8.44
N GLY A 91 11.51 8.88 -7.29
CA GLY A 91 12.83 9.31 -6.84
C GLY A 91 12.89 10.73 -6.26
N SER A 92 11.77 11.47 -6.26
CA SER A 92 11.72 12.84 -5.76
C SER A 92 10.45 13.18 -4.96
N LEU A 93 9.80 12.17 -4.41
CA LEU A 93 8.61 12.36 -3.60
C LEU A 93 8.98 12.93 -2.23
N ASP A 94 8.42 14.10 -1.90
CA ASP A 94 8.54 14.73 -0.59
C ASP A 94 7.18 14.80 0.13
N PRO A 95 7.12 14.71 1.46
CA PRO A 95 5.88 14.78 2.23
C PRO A 95 5.36 16.21 2.34
N THR A 96 5.11 16.85 1.19
CA THR A 96 4.65 18.24 1.07
C THR A 96 3.21 18.41 1.55
N ARG A 97 2.78 19.67 1.74
CA ARG A 97 1.38 19.98 2.06
C ARG A 97 0.44 19.64 0.91
N GLU A 98 0.91 19.76 -0.32
CA GLU A 98 0.16 19.40 -1.53
C GLU A 98 -0.10 17.91 -1.57
N LEU A 99 0.93 17.08 -1.38
CA LEU A 99 0.78 15.62 -1.31
C LEU A 99 -0.17 15.21 -0.16
N GLN A 100 0.02 15.79 1.02
CA GLN A 100 -0.89 15.55 2.15
C GLN A 100 -2.33 15.91 1.80
N ARG A 101 -2.58 17.08 1.18
CA ARG A 101 -3.93 17.53 0.76
C ARG A 101 -4.57 16.53 -0.20
N ASP A 102 -3.81 16.07 -1.20
CA ASP A 102 -4.33 15.18 -2.23
C ASP A 102 -4.66 13.79 -1.64
N ILE A 103 -3.86 13.31 -0.69
CA ILE A 103 -4.17 12.11 0.10
C ILE A 103 -5.42 12.33 0.98
N VAL A 104 -5.53 13.48 1.66
CA VAL A 104 -6.74 13.84 2.46
C VAL A 104 -7.98 13.83 1.59
N ARG A 105 -7.90 14.39 0.37
CA ARG A 105 -9.03 14.38 -0.58
C ARG A 105 -9.51 12.95 -0.84
N VAL A 106 -8.59 12.04 -1.15
CA VAL A 106 -8.93 10.65 -1.41
C VAL A 106 -9.46 9.96 -0.15
N MET A 107 -8.87 10.19 1.03
CA MET A 107 -9.40 9.67 2.31
C MET A 107 -10.83 10.11 2.58
N ARG A 108 -11.15 11.39 2.34
CA ARG A 108 -12.50 11.91 2.53
C ARG A 108 -13.50 11.38 1.48
N GLN A 109 -13.04 11.06 0.27
CA GLN A 109 -13.86 10.43 -0.77
C GLN A 109 -14.15 8.95 -0.48
N VAL A 110 -13.11 8.18 -0.15
CA VAL A 110 -13.19 6.73 0.10
C VAL A 110 -13.84 6.44 1.45
N ARG A 111 -13.56 7.28 2.46
CA ARG A 111 -14.02 7.12 3.85
C ARG A 111 -13.63 5.77 4.46
N PRO A 112 -12.34 5.40 4.42
CA PRO A 112 -11.88 4.09 4.87
C PRO A 112 -11.87 4.00 6.40
N ARG A 113 -12.19 2.83 6.95
CA ARG A 113 -11.96 2.55 8.37
C ARG A 113 -10.50 2.21 8.66
N ARG A 114 -9.82 1.61 7.66
CA ARG A 114 -8.41 1.20 7.71
C ARG A 114 -7.63 1.86 6.60
N VAL A 115 -6.44 2.36 6.91
CA VAL A 115 -5.45 2.82 5.92
C VAL A 115 -4.21 1.94 6.01
N LEU A 116 -3.74 1.44 4.88
CA LEU A 116 -2.48 0.72 4.78
C LEU A 116 -1.49 1.58 3.98
N THR A 117 -0.27 1.71 4.49
CA THR A 117 0.79 2.49 3.84
C THR A 117 2.18 1.98 4.22
N GLN A 118 3.21 2.52 3.60
CA GLN A 118 4.59 2.26 3.98
C GLN A 118 4.93 2.94 5.32
N SER A 119 5.86 2.34 6.09
CA SER A 119 6.35 2.98 7.31
C SER A 119 7.09 4.28 6.99
N PRO A 120 6.81 5.39 7.70
CA PRO A 120 7.59 6.62 7.59
C PRO A 120 8.94 6.51 8.31
N GLU A 121 9.18 5.42 9.04
CA GLU A 121 10.39 5.23 9.82
C GLU A 121 11.42 4.43 9.02
N ARG A 122 12.68 4.86 9.10
CA ARG A 122 13.78 4.21 8.41
C ARG A 122 14.24 2.96 9.16
N TRP A 123 14.25 1.83 8.45
CA TRP A 123 14.76 0.56 8.95
C TRP A 123 16.23 0.44 8.58
N TRP A 124 17.12 0.74 9.54
CA TRP A 124 18.57 0.82 9.27
C TRP A 124 19.20 -0.53 8.93
N ASP A 125 18.76 -1.61 9.57
CA ASP A 125 19.30 -2.95 9.32
C ASP A 125 18.79 -3.55 7.98
N ARG A 126 17.76 -2.92 7.40
CA ARG A 126 17.17 -3.30 6.12
C ARG A 126 16.90 -2.08 5.25
N ILE A 127 17.96 -1.35 4.91
CA ILE A 127 17.86 -0.06 4.22
C ILE A 127 17.06 -0.12 2.90
N GLY A 128 17.11 -1.24 2.17
CA GLY A 128 16.34 -1.44 0.94
C GLY A 128 14.82 -1.37 1.11
N ALA A 129 14.30 -1.57 2.35
CA ALA A 129 12.89 -1.37 2.65
C ALA A 129 12.52 0.11 2.88
N SER A 130 13.52 1.00 2.95
CA SER A 130 13.37 2.42 3.32
C SER A 130 13.72 3.33 2.14
N HIS A 131 13.15 3.05 0.96
CA HIS A 131 13.27 3.98 -0.17
C HIS A 131 12.80 5.38 0.26
N PRO A 132 13.48 6.49 -0.12
CA PRO A 132 13.07 7.84 0.28
C PRO A 132 11.60 8.12 -0.02
N ASP A 133 11.11 7.72 -1.18
CA ASP A 133 9.71 7.92 -1.58
C ASP A 133 8.74 7.09 -0.71
N HIS A 134 9.14 5.88 -0.26
CA HIS A 134 8.33 5.10 0.67
C HIS A 134 8.16 5.82 2.00
N LEU A 135 9.25 6.39 2.53
CA LEU A 135 9.21 7.19 3.75
C LEU A 135 8.34 8.44 3.57
N ALA A 136 8.44 9.10 2.40
CA ALA A 136 7.67 10.29 2.08
C ALA A 136 6.17 9.99 1.93
N ALA A 137 5.81 8.91 1.21
CA ALA A 137 4.43 8.46 1.08
C ALA A 137 3.82 8.08 2.44
N GLY A 138 4.58 7.33 3.26
CA GLY A 138 4.17 6.97 4.61
C GLY A 138 3.95 8.19 5.49
N GLU A 139 4.91 9.11 5.53
CA GLU A 139 4.82 10.34 6.34
C GLU A 139 3.65 11.23 5.89
N ALA A 140 3.48 11.46 4.59
CA ALA A 140 2.36 12.23 4.06
C ALA A 140 1.02 11.57 4.41
N THR A 141 0.95 10.23 4.35
CA THR A 141 -0.25 9.47 4.67
C THR A 141 -0.60 9.57 6.16
N ILE A 142 0.39 9.43 7.06
CA ILE A 142 0.17 9.56 8.50
C ILE A 142 -0.28 10.98 8.86
N ARG A 143 0.33 12.01 8.29
CA ARG A 143 -0.11 13.41 8.47
C ARG A 143 -1.52 13.65 7.90
N ALA A 144 -1.86 13.01 6.78
CA ALA A 144 -3.20 13.08 6.21
C ALA A 144 -4.22 12.42 7.12
N LEU A 145 -3.93 11.21 7.63
CA LEU A 145 -4.79 10.45 8.50
C LEU A 145 -5.01 11.17 9.85
N TYR A 146 -3.92 11.69 10.46
CA TYR A 146 -3.96 12.43 11.71
C TYR A 146 -3.04 13.65 11.68
N PRO A 147 -3.57 14.85 11.90
CA PRO A 147 -4.97 15.16 12.21
C PRO A 147 -5.81 15.59 10.99
N ALA A 148 -5.25 15.64 9.76
CA ALA A 148 -5.81 16.48 8.69
C ALA A 148 -7.16 15.97 8.15
N ALA A 149 -7.34 14.69 7.91
CA ALA A 149 -8.59 14.16 7.32
C ALA A 149 -9.80 14.39 8.22
N ARG A 150 -9.61 14.32 9.55
CA ARG A 150 -10.69 14.49 10.56
C ARG A 150 -10.95 15.94 10.94
N ASN A 151 -10.07 16.87 10.53
CA ASN A 151 -10.15 18.28 10.93
C ASN A 151 -10.80 19.12 9.82
N PRO A 152 -11.99 19.74 10.04
CA PRO A 152 -12.65 20.56 9.03
C PRO A 152 -11.86 21.83 8.66
N PHE A 153 -10.94 22.29 9.51
CA PHE A 153 -10.09 23.45 9.25
C PHE A 153 -8.81 23.12 8.48
N ALA A 154 -8.47 21.83 8.33
CA ALA A 154 -7.40 21.42 7.45
C ALA A 154 -7.94 21.29 6.03
N TYR A 155 -7.31 22.05 5.09
CA TYR A 155 -7.73 22.07 3.68
C TYR A 155 -9.22 22.39 3.54
N PRO A 156 -9.68 23.60 4.02
CA PRO A 156 -11.09 23.94 4.05
C PRO A 156 -11.76 23.93 2.67
N GLU A 157 -10.98 24.16 1.60
CA GLU A 157 -11.41 24.06 0.21
C GLU A 157 -11.95 22.68 -0.17
N LEU A 158 -11.46 21.60 0.44
CA LEU A 158 -11.99 20.26 0.22
C LEU A 158 -13.43 20.14 0.72
N LEU A 159 -13.79 20.87 1.79
CA LEU A 159 -15.15 20.89 2.29
C LEU A 159 -16.00 21.93 1.54
N THR A 160 -15.49 23.16 1.39
CA THR A 160 -16.30 24.28 0.85
C THR A 160 -16.54 24.16 -0.65
N ASP A 161 -15.57 23.71 -1.40
CA ASP A 161 -15.60 23.72 -2.88
C ASP A 161 -15.89 22.33 -3.46
N GLU A 162 -15.44 21.25 -2.75
CA GLU A 162 -15.61 19.86 -3.20
C GLU A 162 -16.68 19.10 -2.41
N GLY A 163 -17.18 19.64 -1.28
CA GLY A 163 -18.19 18.98 -0.45
C GLY A 163 -17.67 17.75 0.30
N LEU A 164 -16.36 17.62 0.48
CA LEU A 164 -15.73 16.48 1.12
C LEU A 164 -15.68 16.68 2.64
N GLU A 165 -16.63 16.04 3.31
CA GLU A 165 -16.73 16.09 4.77
C GLU A 165 -15.52 15.44 5.46
N PRO A 166 -15.11 15.96 6.63
CA PRO A 166 -14.07 15.34 7.44
C PRO A 166 -14.34 13.86 7.71
N TRP A 167 -13.28 13.07 7.76
CA TRP A 167 -13.38 11.64 8.01
C TRP A 167 -12.34 11.18 9.04
N THR A 168 -12.76 10.30 9.96
CA THR A 168 -11.86 9.67 10.94
C THR A 168 -11.58 8.25 10.50
N VAL A 169 -10.31 7.96 10.22
CA VAL A 169 -9.80 6.61 10.04
C VAL A 169 -9.59 6.00 11.42
N GLU A 170 -9.88 4.73 11.63
CA GLU A 170 -9.81 4.09 12.93
C GLU A 170 -8.46 3.43 13.20
N GLU A 171 -7.81 2.91 12.15
CA GLU A 171 -6.50 2.28 12.28
C GLU A 171 -5.61 2.49 11.05
N ALA A 172 -4.30 2.56 11.28
CA ALA A 172 -3.27 2.55 10.27
C ALA A 172 -2.46 1.25 10.34
N TRP A 173 -2.21 0.65 9.18
CA TRP A 173 -1.36 -0.51 8.99
C TRP A 173 -0.11 -0.09 8.24
N LEU A 174 1.07 -0.34 8.81
CA LEU A 174 2.35 0.06 8.22
C LEU A 174 3.07 -1.17 7.68
N MET A 175 3.40 -1.13 6.38
CA MET A 175 4.30 -2.09 5.74
C MET A 175 5.76 -1.70 5.99
N ALA A 176 6.66 -2.68 5.92
CA ALA A 176 8.10 -2.46 6.03
C ALA A 176 8.52 -1.69 7.30
N ASP A 177 7.83 -1.92 8.40
CA ASP A 177 8.18 -1.36 9.71
C ASP A 177 8.99 -2.38 10.51
N GLU A 178 10.10 -1.92 11.12
CA GLU A 178 10.97 -2.76 11.97
C GLU A 178 10.23 -3.32 13.18
N ARG A 179 9.17 -2.63 13.63
CA ARG A 179 8.33 -3.00 14.78
C ARG A 179 7.01 -3.66 14.36
N ALA A 180 7.00 -4.27 13.18
CA ALA A 180 5.84 -5.03 12.73
C ALA A 180 5.48 -6.12 13.75
N ASP A 181 4.21 -6.20 14.12
CA ASP A 181 3.71 -6.97 15.25
C ASP A 181 2.43 -7.77 14.97
N HIS A 182 1.86 -7.56 13.78
CA HIS A 182 0.63 -8.21 13.36
C HIS A 182 0.84 -8.97 12.05
N ALA A 183 0.83 -10.30 12.12
CA ALA A 183 0.98 -11.17 10.96
C ALA A 183 -0.37 -11.64 10.44
N VAL A 184 -0.57 -11.56 9.13
CA VAL A 184 -1.74 -12.06 8.42
C VAL A 184 -1.37 -13.31 7.66
N ASP A 185 -2.09 -14.40 7.89
CA ASP A 185 -1.95 -15.64 7.12
C ASP A 185 -2.46 -15.44 5.69
N ILE A 186 -1.56 -15.58 4.73
CA ILE A 186 -1.85 -15.43 3.30
C ILE A 186 -1.72 -16.73 2.52
N THR A 187 -1.66 -17.87 3.22
CA THR A 187 -1.44 -19.19 2.58
C THR A 187 -2.47 -19.45 1.49
N ASP A 188 -3.74 -19.15 1.74
CA ASP A 188 -4.83 -19.37 0.79
C ASP A 188 -4.94 -18.29 -0.30
N THR A 189 -4.20 -17.18 -0.15
CA THR A 189 -4.19 -16.05 -1.09
C THR A 189 -2.83 -15.82 -1.75
N PHE A 190 -1.86 -16.70 -1.52
CA PHE A 190 -0.52 -16.61 -2.09
C PHE A 190 -0.53 -16.62 -3.62
N ASP A 191 -1.36 -17.46 -4.23
CA ASP A 191 -1.48 -17.52 -5.69
C ASP A 191 -1.96 -16.18 -6.28
N ALA A 192 -2.86 -15.47 -5.58
CA ALA A 192 -3.29 -14.15 -5.99
C ALA A 192 -2.16 -13.12 -5.87
N LYS A 193 -1.37 -13.16 -4.79
CA LYS A 193 -0.16 -12.34 -4.64
C LYS A 193 0.84 -12.59 -5.76
N LEU A 194 1.11 -13.85 -6.08
CA LEU A 194 2.02 -14.23 -7.16
C LEU A 194 1.52 -13.73 -8.52
N ALA A 195 0.21 -13.87 -8.79
CA ALA A 195 -0.41 -13.37 -10.01
C ALA A 195 -0.32 -11.84 -10.12
N ALA A 196 -0.54 -11.11 -9.01
CA ALA A 196 -0.40 -9.66 -8.97
C ALA A 196 1.03 -9.23 -9.30
N LEU A 197 2.03 -9.86 -8.67
CA LEU A 197 3.43 -9.52 -8.92
C LEU A 197 3.91 -9.91 -10.34
N ARG A 198 3.40 -10.99 -10.91
CA ARG A 198 3.67 -11.35 -12.31
C ARG A 198 3.06 -10.36 -13.31
N ALA A 199 1.99 -9.64 -12.92
CA ALA A 199 1.41 -8.59 -13.76
C ALA A 199 2.36 -7.39 -13.93
N HIS A 200 3.26 -7.14 -12.98
CA HIS A 200 4.31 -6.11 -13.08
C HIS A 200 5.51 -6.61 -13.92
N ALA A 201 5.25 -7.01 -15.17
CA ALA A 201 6.25 -7.66 -16.01
C ALA A 201 7.50 -6.78 -16.22
N SER A 202 7.34 -5.46 -16.38
CA SER A 202 8.46 -4.52 -16.52
C SER A 202 9.39 -4.51 -15.30
N GLN A 203 8.89 -4.92 -14.12
CA GLN A 203 9.64 -4.90 -12.86
C GLN A 203 10.08 -6.29 -12.39
N THR A 204 9.37 -7.35 -12.78
CA THR A 204 9.58 -8.69 -12.22
C THR A 204 10.02 -9.75 -13.24
N ALA A 205 9.86 -9.51 -14.55
CA ALA A 205 10.18 -10.51 -15.57
C ALA A 205 11.64 -10.99 -15.52
N HIS A 206 12.57 -10.13 -15.11
CA HIS A 206 13.99 -10.48 -14.96
C HIS A 206 14.25 -11.51 -13.84
N LEU A 207 13.29 -11.71 -12.92
CA LEU A 207 13.40 -12.71 -11.85
C LEU A 207 12.97 -14.10 -12.31
N GLY A 208 12.19 -14.21 -13.40
CA GLY A 208 11.75 -15.49 -13.94
C GLY A 208 11.06 -16.37 -12.88
N ASP A 209 11.45 -17.67 -12.85
CA ASP A 209 10.91 -18.64 -11.89
C ASP A 209 11.38 -18.37 -10.44
N ASP A 210 12.45 -17.61 -10.24
CA ASP A 210 12.97 -17.25 -8.91
C ASP A 210 12.00 -16.36 -8.13
N LEU A 211 11.09 -15.64 -8.80
CA LEU A 211 10.10 -14.78 -8.13
C LEU A 211 9.25 -15.57 -7.14
N GLU A 212 8.68 -16.69 -7.57
CA GLU A 212 7.82 -17.53 -6.73
C GLU A 212 8.57 -18.09 -5.53
N GLU A 213 9.77 -18.64 -5.74
CA GLU A 213 10.62 -19.19 -4.67
C GLU A 213 10.97 -18.10 -3.63
N ARG A 214 11.32 -16.90 -4.08
CA ARG A 214 11.65 -15.75 -3.19
C ARG A 214 10.45 -15.33 -2.37
N LEU A 215 9.27 -15.19 -2.97
CA LEU A 215 8.05 -14.83 -2.28
C LEU A 215 7.63 -15.91 -1.27
N HIS A 216 7.75 -17.17 -1.65
CA HIS A 216 7.48 -18.31 -0.77
C HIS A 216 8.44 -18.33 0.42
N SER A 217 9.74 -18.15 0.18
CA SER A 217 10.76 -18.10 1.22
C SER A 217 10.51 -16.94 2.19
N TRP A 218 10.17 -15.76 1.64
CA TRP A 218 9.85 -14.59 2.45
C TRP A 218 8.59 -14.80 3.29
N GLY A 219 7.48 -15.23 2.69
CA GLY A 219 6.22 -15.46 3.40
C GLY A 219 6.35 -16.52 4.50
N ARG A 220 7.13 -17.59 4.24
CA ARG A 220 7.44 -18.64 5.23
C ARG A 220 8.22 -18.05 6.40
N LYS A 221 9.29 -17.30 6.12
CA LYS A 221 10.10 -16.65 7.16
C LYS A 221 9.24 -15.76 8.07
N VAL A 222 8.36 -14.95 7.50
CA VAL A 222 7.44 -14.10 8.26
C VAL A 222 6.49 -14.94 9.12
N ALA A 223 5.93 -16.02 8.57
CA ALA A 223 5.04 -16.92 9.32
C ALA A 223 5.77 -17.62 10.48
N GLU A 224 7.00 -18.08 10.26
CA GLU A 224 7.87 -18.67 11.29
C GLU A 224 8.18 -17.68 12.40
N ASP A 225 8.57 -16.45 12.06
CA ASP A 225 8.88 -15.39 13.02
C ASP A 225 7.65 -14.99 13.86
N ALA A 226 6.45 -15.09 13.26
CA ALA A 226 5.18 -14.88 13.93
C ALA A 226 4.68 -16.10 14.75
N GLY A 227 5.42 -17.21 14.77
CA GLY A 227 5.04 -18.41 15.50
C GLY A 227 3.88 -19.20 14.88
N MET A 228 3.61 -19.04 13.59
CA MET A 228 2.57 -19.79 12.89
C MET A 228 2.95 -21.27 12.67
N ALA A 229 1.97 -22.09 12.38
CA ALA A 229 2.20 -23.52 12.09
C ALA A 229 3.10 -23.70 10.85
N PRO A 230 3.91 -24.77 10.79
CA PRO A 230 4.75 -25.07 9.64
C PRO A 230 3.95 -25.12 8.34
N GLY A 231 4.52 -24.55 7.26
CA GLY A 231 3.89 -24.52 5.94
C GLY A 231 2.96 -23.32 5.70
N ARG A 232 2.78 -22.44 6.70
CA ARG A 232 2.05 -21.20 6.51
C ARG A 232 2.92 -20.13 5.85
N LEU A 233 2.25 -19.20 5.18
CA LEU A 233 2.83 -18.01 4.58
C LEU A 233 2.14 -16.79 5.18
N ALA A 234 2.91 -15.74 5.46
CA ALA A 234 2.34 -14.54 6.07
C ALA A 234 2.92 -13.25 5.50
N GLU A 235 2.15 -12.19 5.64
CA GLU A 235 2.56 -10.79 5.55
C GLU A 235 2.49 -10.17 6.94
N VAL A 236 3.32 -9.16 7.21
CA VAL A 236 3.41 -8.57 8.56
C VAL A 236 3.32 -7.07 8.49
N PHE A 237 2.61 -6.50 9.46
CA PHE A 237 2.32 -5.08 9.58
C PHE A 237 2.53 -4.59 11.00
N ARG A 238 2.81 -3.30 11.15
CA ARG A 238 2.61 -2.61 12.41
C ARG A 238 1.23 -1.99 12.41
N VAL A 239 0.41 -2.31 13.41
CA VAL A 239 -0.94 -1.77 13.54
C VAL A 239 -1.00 -0.68 14.59
N ILE A 240 -1.62 0.45 14.23
CA ILE A 240 -1.74 1.65 15.05
C ILE A 240 -3.21 2.04 15.12
N ALA A 241 -3.79 2.07 16.32
CA ALA A 241 -5.10 2.67 16.54
C ALA A 241 -5.00 4.20 16.43
N THR A 242 -5.93 4.83 15.73
CA THR A 242 -5.91 6.28 15.43
C THR A 242 -7.19 7.00 15.89
N GLY A 243 -8.17 6.25 16.38
CA GLY A 243 -9.46 6.74 16.88
C GLY A 243 -9.47 6.99 18.36
#